data_ae707f164ad96cf62d4a1ff964add78b
#
_entry.id   ae707f164ad96cf62d4a1ff964add78b
#
_cell.length_a   1.000
_cell.length_b   1.000
_cell.length_c   1.000
_cell.angle_alpha   90.00
_cell.angle_beta   90.00
_cell.angle_gamma   90.00
#
_symmetry.space_group_name_H-M   'P 1'
#
loop_
_entity.id
_entity.type
_entity.pdbx_description
1 polymer ?
#
loop_
_entity_poly.entity_id
_entity_poly.type
_entity_poly.pdbx_seq_one_letter_code
_entity_poly.pdbx_strand_id
1 'polypeptide(L)'
;MITPTLIFLMLFFTFCRVKPRQMRVKMLHVWLLAFQIVGSIVVYLSFVWFDPLLAQGAMICVLAPVAMAAVVIGGMLGANVTTMATYSLICNMVVALVAPMLLSFVGSDHATFLAILSRVGPVLVLPFVCAQLCRKFLPGVAFWVSKHSQISFYMWLVSLVFVIGRTTAFIIDLENAEPWTEIALGLVAMVICVVQFGVGRMLGRRYGDAAAGGQSLGQKNTVLAVWMAQSFLNPISSIAPTAYIVWQNFVNSYQIYKIYRSEE
;
A
#
# COMPACT_ATOMS: atom_id res chain seq x y z
N MET A 1 -14.19 -13.04 3.04
CA MET A 1 -14.78 -11.73 3.45
C MET A 1 -14.02 -11.00 4.56
N ILE A 2 -13.24 -11.67 5.41
CA ILE A 2 -12.55 -11.05 6.56
C ILE A 2 -11.56 -9.95 6.14
N THR A 3 -10.68 -10.21 5.17
CA THR A 3 -9.63 -9.27 4.77
C THR A 3 -10.15 -7.91 4.28
N PRO A 4 -11.13 -7.83 3.33
CA PRO A 4 -11.68 -6.54 2.90
C PRO A 4 -12.34 -5.76 4.05
N THR A 5 -13.01 -6.45 4.98
CA THR A 5 -13.63 -5.82 6.15
C THR A 5 -12.57 -5.21 7.09
N LEU A 6 -11.47 -5.93 7.33
CA LEU A 6 -10.37 -5.40 8.13
C LEU A 6 -9.70 -4.20 7.46
N ILE A 7 -9.49 -4.25 6.14
CA ILE A 7 -8.95 -3.13 5.36
C ILE A 7 -9.88 -1.92 5.46
N PHE A 8 -11.19 -2.11 5.29
CA PHE A 8 -12.19 -1.07 5.43
C PHE A 8 -12.10 -0.40 6.81
N LEU A 9 -12.12 -1.18 7.88
CA LEU A 9 -12.06 -0.68 9.25
C LEU A 9 -10.74 0.08 9.51
N MET A 10 -9.62 -0.47 9.11
CA MET A 10 -8.32 0.21 9.24
C MET A 10 -8.30 1.56 8.53
N LEU A 11 -8.82 1.63 7.30
CA LEU A 11 -8.91 2.88 6.54
C LEU A 11 -9.91 3.85 7.18
N PHE A 12 -11.04 3.38 7.71
CA PHE A 12 -12.02 4.19 8.41
C PHE A 12 -11.40 4.87 9.65
N PHE A 13 -10.74 4.10 10.53
CA PHE A 13 -10.02 4.66 11.70
C PHE A 13 -9.03 5.74 11.31
N THR A 14 -8.35 5.51 10.25
CA THR A 14 -7.42 6.42 9.64
C THR A 14 -8.05 7.70 9.15
N PHE A 15 -9.05 7.59 8.30
CA PHE A 15 -9.69 8.75 7.68
C PHE A 15 -10.50 9.57 8.69
N CYS A 16 -10.86 9.02 9.85
CA CYS A 16 -11.39 9.81 10.97
C CYS A 16 -10.38 10.83 11.53
N ARG A 17 -9.07 10.59 11.37
CA ARG A 17 -8.01 11.54 11.78
C ARG A 17 -7.75 12.64 10.74
N VAL A 18 -8.15 12.39 9.50
CA VAL A 18 -7.89 13.28 8.37
C VAL A 18 -8.85 14.47 8.39
N LYS A 19 -8.29 15.70 8.33
CA LYS A 19 -9.05 16.95 8.23
C LYS A 19 -8.90 17.52 6.80
N PRO A 20 -9.84 17.28 5.88
CA PRO A 20 -9.71 17.70 4.47
C PRO A 20 -9.44 19.19 4.27
N ARG A 21 -10.00 20.04 5.17
CA ARG A 21 -9.77 21.51 5.12
C ARG A 21 -8.32 21.94 5.34
N GLN A 22 -7.49 21.09 5.94
CA GLN A 22 -6.06 21.37 6.19
C GLN A 22 -5.14 20.79 5.12
N MET A 23 -5.70 20.02 4.18
CA MET A 23 -4.94 19.37 3.12
C MET A 23 -4.65 20.34 1.98
N ARG A 24 -3.38 20.38 1.59
CA ARG A 24 -2.93 21.14 0.41
C ARG A 24 -2.20 20.19 -0.53
N VAL A 25 -2.69 20.10 -1.75
CA VAL A 25 -2.00 19.34 -2.80
C VAL A 25 -0.72 20.09 -3.17
N LYS A 26 0.40 19.39 -3.18
CA LYS A 26 1.72 19.89 -3.55
C LYS A 26 2.20 19.16 -4.82
N MET A 27 3.11 19.76 -5.57
CA MET A 27 3.73 19.11 -6.73
C MET A 27 4.44 17.80 -6.37
N LEU A 28 4.93 17.67 -5.13
CA LEU A 28 5.46 16.39 -4.64
C LEU A 28 4.45 15.26 -4.79
N HIS A 29 3.18 15.49 -4.43
CA HIS A 29 2.12 14.47 -4.53
C HIS A 29 1.90 14.02 -5.97
N VAL A 30 1.95 14.96 -6.91
CA VAL A 30 1.79 14.68 -8.35
C VAL A 30 2.94 13.78 -8.85
N TRP A 31 4.19 14.11 -8.50
CA TRP A 31 5.35 13.32 -8.90
C TRP A 31 5.38 11.92 -8.28
N LEU A 32 4.99 11.80 -7.00
CA LEU A 32 4.89 10.50 -6.34
C LEU A 32 3.82 9.62 -6.99
N LEU A 33 2.64 10.18 -7.31
CA LEU A 33 1.57 9.46 -8.03
C LEU A 33 1.98 9.10 -9.45
N ALA A 34 2.58 10.03 -10.18
CA ALA A 34 3.07 9.78 -11.53
C ALA A 34 4.07 8.62 -11.53
N PHE A 35 5.05 8.64 -10.61
CA PHE A 35 6.00 7.54 -10.47
C PHE A 35 5.28 6.21 -10.13
N GLN A 36 4.32 6.23 -9.23
CA GLN A 36 3.59 5.02 -8.82
C GLN A 36 2.81 4.42 -9.99
N ILE A 37 2.06 5.23 -10.73
CA ILE A 37 1.21 4.73 -11.84
C ILE A 37 2.08 4.34 -13.04
N VAL A 38 2.94 5.24 -13.51
CA VAL A 38 3.82 4.97 -14.65
C VAL A 38 4.79 3.84 -14.31
N GLY A 39 5.38 3.87 -13.11
CA GLY A 39 6.30 2.84 -12.64
C GLY A 39 5.65 1.46 -12.56
N SER A 40 4.37 1.35 -12.17
CA SER A 40 3.67 0.07 -12.16
C SER A 40 3.51 -0.52 -13.56
N ILE A 41 3.22 0.32 -14.56
CA ILE A 41 3.11 -0.08 -15.96
C ILE A 41 4.48 -0.48 -16.53
N VAL A 42 5.49 0.35 -16.29
CA VAL A 42 6.86 0.11 -16.77
C VAL A 42 7.40 -1.20 -16.21
N VAL A 43 7.24 -1.43 -14.90
CA VAL A 43 7.71 -2.67 -14.25
C VAL A 43 6.97 -3.88 -14.81
N TYR A 44 5.65 -3.80 -15.02
CA TYR A 44 4.90 -4.87 -15.67
C TYR A 44 5.44 -5.19 -17.05
N LEU A 45 5.59 -4.19 -17.92
CA LEU A 45 6.08 -4.36 -19.29
C LEU A 45 7.53 -4.86 -19.33
N SER A 46 8.34 -4.57 -18.33
CA SER A 46 9.73 -5.04 -18.24
C SER A 46 9.85 -6.54 -17.97
N PHE A 47 8.86 -7.12 -17.27
CA PHE A 47 8.91 -8.53 -16.87
C PHE A 47 7.96 -9.44 -17.65
N VAL A 48 6.88 -8.92 -18.26
CA VAL A 48 5.82 -9.74 -18.87
C VAL A 48 6.32 -10.68 -19.97
N TRP A 49 7.36 -10.27 -20.66
CA TRP A 49 7.99 -11.09 -21.73
C TRP A 49 8.87 -12.22 -21.21
N PHE A 50 9.28 -12.17 -19.95
CA PHE A 50 10.11 -13.18 -19.30
C PHE A 50 9.26 -14.13 -18.46
N ASP A 51 8.45 -13.55 -17.56
CA ASP A 51 7.58 -14.29 -16.65
C ASP A 51 6.36 -13.42 -16.28
N PRO A 52 5.16 -13.83 -16.73
CA PRO A 52 3.92 -13.12 -16.39
C PRO A 52 3.62 -13.05 -14.87
N LEU A 53 4.00 -14.08 -14.10
CA LEU A 53 3.79 -14.11 -12.65
C LEU A 53 4.66 -13.05 -11.95
N LEU A 54 5.92 -12.99 -12.38
CA LEU A 54 6.86 -11.99 -11.90
C LEU A 54 6.39 -10.57 -12.24
N ALA A 55 5.90 -10.37 -13.48
CA ALA A 55 5.35 -9.09 -13.93
C ALA A 55 4.15 -8.64 -13.08
N GLN A 56 3.21 -9.55 -12.81
CA GLN A 56 2.04 -9.28 -11.97
C GLN A 56 2.43 -8.94 -10.53
N GLY A 57 3.32 -9.75 -9.93
CA GLY A 57 3.80 -9.54 -8.56
C GLY A 57 4.57 -8.23 -8.40
N ALA A 58 5.43 -7.92 -9.37
CA ALA A 58 6.19 -6.67 -9.41
C ALA A 58 5.27 -5.45 -9.57
N MET A 59 4.33 -5.51 -10.53
CA MET A 59 3.36 -4.44 -10.76
C MET A 59 2.55 -4.11 -9.52
N ILE A 60 1.99 -5.12 -8.84
CA ILE A 60 1.12 -4.86 -7.67
C ILE A 60 1.89 -4.27 -6.49
N CYS A 61 3.19 -4.58 -6.32
CA CYS A 61 4.06 -3.96 -5.33
C CYS A 61 4.25 -2.46 -5.56
N VAL A 62 4.26 -2.03 -6.82
CA VAL A 62 4.37 -0.60 -7.17
C VAL A 62 3.01 0.09 -7.10
N LEU A 63 1.97 -0.55 -7.64
CA LEU A 63 0.63 0.00 -7.76
C LEU A 63 -0.07 0.19 -6.42
N ALA A 64 0.18 -0.69 -5.45
CA ALA A 64 -0.47 -0.65 -4.14
C ALA A 64 -0.42 0.75 -3.50
N PRO A 65 -1.54 1.22 -2.91
CA PRO A 65 -1.56 2.54 -2.29
C PRO A 65 -0.68 2.57 -1.04
N VAL A 66 -0.41 3.78 -0.58
CA VAL A 66 0.39 3.98 0.63
C VAL A 66 -0.32 3.42 1.87
N ALA A 67 0.46 2.80 2.76
CA ALA A 67 -0.03 2.33 4.04
C ALA A 67 -0.25 3.50 5.01
N MET A 68 -1.12 3.28 5.97
CA MET A 68 -1.33 4.23 7.06
C MET A 68 -0.16 4.32 8.03
N ALA A 69 0.55 3.22 8.20
CA ALA A 69 1.80 3.19 8.96
C ALA A 69 2.83 4.20 8.44
N ALA A 70 2.79 4.53 7.13
CA ALA A 70 3.66 5.54 6.55
C ALA A 70 3.59 6.89 7.28
N VAL A 71 2.37 7.33 7.62
CA VAL A 71 2.16 8.62 8.30
C VAL A 71 2.72 8.59 9.72
N VAL A 72 2.58 7.47 10.42
CA VAL A 72 3.09 7.28 11.78
C VAL A 72 4.62 7.20 11.76
N ILE A 73 5.17 6.30 10.95
CA ILE A 73 6.63 6.11 10.82
C ILE A 73 7.28 7.39 10.29
N GLY A 74 6.68 8.03 9.29
CA GLY A 74 7.18 9.30 8.77
C GLY A 74 7.22 10.40 9.84
N GLY A 75 6.20 10.47 10.72
CA GLY A 75 6.22 11.37 11.87
C GLY A 75 7.38 11.10 12.82
N MET A 76 7.71 9.82 13.11
CA MET A 76 8.88 9.43 13.89
C MET A 76 10.19 9.81 13.21
N LEU A 77 10.21 9.84 11.88
CA LEU A 77 11.37 10.25 11.07
C LEU A 77 11.43 11.77 10.83
N GLY A 78 10.59 12.57 11.51
CA GLY A 78 10.54 14.03 11.38
C GLY A 78 9.84 14.54 10.12
N ALA A 79 9.09 13.72 9.40
CA ALA A 79 8.37 14.11 8.19
C ALA A 79 7.12 14.96 8.49
N ASN A 80 6.71 15.78 7.52
CA ASN A 80 5.47 16.52 7.59
C ASN A 80 4.24 15.60 7.45
N VAL A 81 3.64 15.27 8.60
CA VAL A 81 2.49 14.36 8.72
C VAL A 81 1.29 14.83 7.88
N THR A 82 1.06 16.15 7.77
CA THR A 82 -0.04 16.70 6.96
C THR A 82 0.19 16.44 5.46
N THR A 83 1.41 16.61 4.98
CA THR A 83 1.78 16.30 3.59
C THR A 83 1.57 14.82 3.30
N MET A 84 2.01 13.94 4.18
CA MET A 84 1.86 12.49 4.02
C MET A 84 0.39 12.04 4.10
N ALA A 85 -0.39 12.60 5.03
CA ALA A 85 -1.82 12.30 5.13
C ALA A 85 -2.59 12.76 3.88
N THR A 86 -2.20 13.91 3.32
CA THR A 86 -2.75 14.40 2.03
C THR A 86 -2.44 13.42 0.90
N TYR A 87 -1.16 13.02 0.79
CA TYR A 87 -0.76 12.02 -0.22
C TYR A 87 -1.52 10.71 -0.04
N SER A 88 -1.62 10.21 1.19
CA SER A 88 -2.33 8.97 1.48
C SER A 88 -3.78 9.00 0.97
N LEU A 89 -4.50 10.09 1.24
CA LEU A 89 -5.88 10.23 0.77
C LEU A 89 -5.94 10.22 -0.76
N ILE A 90 -5.15 11.08 -1.42
CA ILE A 90 -5.15 11.20 -2.88
C ILE A 90 -4.76 9.87 -3.52
N CYS A 91 -3.70 9.23 -3.01
CA CYS A 91 -3.21 7.95 -3.51
C CYS A 91 -4.28 6.86 -3.42
N ASN A 92 -4.97 6.73 -2.28
CA ASN A 92 -6.05 5.74 -2.15
C ASN A 92 -7.21 6.01 -3.12
N MET A 93 -7.60 7.28 -3.34
CA MET A 93 -8.67 7.63 -4.28
C MET A 93 -8.26 7.36 -5.74
N VAL A 94 -7.03 7.71 -6.11
CA VAL A 94 -6.52 7.47 -7.47
C VAL A 94 -6.36 5.97 -7.73
N VAL A 95 -5.79 5.22 -6.78
CA VAL A 95 -5.63 3.76 -6.92
C VAL A 95 -6.98 3.05 -6.98
N ALA A 96 -8.02 3.55 -6.28
CA ALA A 96 -9.37 2.99 -6.37
C ALA A 96 -9.93 2.99 -7.81
N LEU A 97 -9.48 3.92 -8.66
CA LEU A 97 -9.87 4.03 -10.07
C LEU A 97 -8.88 3.34 -11.01
N VAL A 98 -7.58 3.54 -10.76
CA VAL A 98 -6.51 3.05 -11.65
C VAL A 98 -6.26 1.54 -11.46
N ALA A 99 -6.34 1.02 -10.24
CA ALA A 99 -6.10 -0.41 -10.01
C ALA A 99 -7.10 -1.31 -10.74
N PRO A 100 -8.43 -1.07 -10.72
CA PRO A 100 -9.37 -1.86 -11.52
C PRO A 100 -9.07 -1.83 -13.01
N MET A 101 -8.62 -0.67 -13.53
CA MET A 101 -8.24 -0.53 -14.92
C MET A 101 -7.01 -1.40 -15.24
N LEU A 102 -5.94 -1.27 -14.52
CA LEU A 102 -4.72 -2.05 -14.78
C LEU A 102 -4.93 -3.55 -14.55
N LEU A 103 -5.62 -3.92 -13.47
CA LEU A 103 -5.88 -5.32 -13.15
C LEU A 103 -6.80 -6.00 -14.16
N SER A 104 -7.72 -5.27 -14.82
CA SER A 104 -8.55 -5.84 -15.88
C SER A 104 -7.78 -6.15 -17.17
N PHE A 105 -6.66 -5.46 -17.41
CA PHE A 105 -5.78 -5.76 -18.56
C PHE A 105 -4.81 -6.89 -18.28
N VAL A 106 -4.44 -7.11 -17.01
CA VAL A 106 -3.34 -8.00 -16.61
C VAL A 106 -3.86 -9.28 -15.96
N GLY A 107 -5.08 -9.24 -15.44
CA GLY A 107 -5.71 -10.32 -14.69
C GLY A 107 -6.24 -11.46 -15.53
N SER A 108 -6.85 -12.45 -14.89
CA SER A 108 -7.48 -13.59 -15.56
C SER A 108 -8.69 -13.18 -16.41
N ASP A 109 -8.98 -13.94 -17.44
CA ASP A 109 -9.98 -13.67 -18.50
C ASP A 109 -11.42 -13.31 -18.06
N HIS A 110 -11.72 -13.44 -16.76
CA HIS A 110 -13.06 -13.18 -16.21
C HIS A 110 -13.15 -11.92 -15.34
N ALA A 111 -12.04 -11.20 -15.14
CA ALA A 111 -12.01 -10.02 -14.28
C ALA A 111 -12.27 -8.73 -15.08
N THR A 112 -13.53 -8.41 -15.37
CA THR A 112 -13.86 -7.15 -16.04
C THR A 112 -13.59 -5.94 -15.15
N PHE A 113 -13.29 -4.79 -15.76
CA PHE A 113 -13.10 -3.51 -15.06
C PHE A 113 -14.20 -3.23 -14.02
N LEU A 114 -15.48 -3.39 -14.40
CA LEU A 114 -16.61 -3.14 -13.50
C LEU A 114 -16.68 -4.12 -12.34
N ALA A 115 -16.34 -5.39 -12.57
CA ALA A 115 -16.29 -6.40 -11.51
C ALA A 115 -15.21 -6.09 -10.48
N ILE A 116 -14.03 -5.65 -10.93
CA ILE A 116 -12.93 -5.24 -10.04
C ILE A 116 -13.28 -3.93 -9.33
N LEU A 117 -13.79 -2.94 -10.06
CA LEU A 117 -14.18 -1.64 -9.51
C LEU A 117 -15.26 -1.79 -8.43
N SER A 118 -16.25 -2.67 -8.63
CA SER A 118 -17.31 -2.93 -7.64
C SER A 118 -16.79 -3.55 -6.33
N ARG A 119 -15.63 -4.18 -6.35
CA ARG A 119 -15.00 -4.79 -5.17
C ARG A 119 -13.93 -3.90 -4.55
N VAL A 120 -13.03 -3.32 -5.36
CA VAL A 120 -11.91 -2.48 -4.89
C VAL A 120 -12.37 -1.07 -4.52
N GLY A 121 -13.23 -0.47 -5.34
CA GLY A 121 -13.73 0.89 -5.14
C GLY A 121 -14.35 1.10 -3.76
N PRO A 122 -15.35 0.30 -3.36
CA PRO A 122 -15.95 0.44 -2.03
C PRO A 122 -14.94 0.27 -0.88
N VAL A 123 -14.01 -0.65 -0.97
CA VAL A 123 -12.99 -0.89 0.08
C VAL A 123 -12.10 0.33 0.31
N LEU A 124 -11.81 1.11 -0.74
CA LEU A 124 -10.95 2.29 -0.67
C LEU A 124 -11.72 3.60 -0.45
N VAL A 125 -12.89 3.75 -1.08
CA VAL A 125 -13.64 5.01 -1.08
C VAL A 125 -14.63 5.11 0.10
N LEU A 126 -15.38 4.04 0.38
CA LEU A 126 -16.39 4.09 1.45
C LEU A 126 -15.82 4.40 2.84
N PRO A 127 -14.64 3.89 3.26
CA PRO A 127 -14.07 4.25 4.56
C PRO A 127 -13.89 5.76 4.72
N PHE A 128 -13.47 6.45 3.64
CA PHE A 128 -13.33 7.90 3.66
C PHE A 128 -14.68 8.61 3.77
N VAL A 129 -15.66 8.22 2.95
CA VAL A 129 -17.00 8.79 2.99
C VAL A 129 -17.63 8.57 4.37
N CYS A 130 -17.60 7.34 4.89
CA CYS A 130 -18.12 7.01 6.21
C CYS A 130 -17.41 7.80 7.31
N ALA A 131 -16.08 7.99 7.24
CA ALA A 131 -15.33 8.77 8.21
C ALA A 131 -15.75 10.26 8.20
N GLN A 132 -15.95 10.85 7.00
CA GLN A 132 -16.41 12.26 6.92
C GLN A 132 -17.86 12.41 7.40
N LEU A 133 -18.75 11.47 7.07
CA LEU A 133 -20.12 11.46 7.58
C LEU A 133 -20.14 11.29 9.10
N CYS A 134 -19.35 10.37 9.64
CA CYS A 134 -19.19 10.17 11.08
C CYS A 134 -18.70 11.46 11.77
N ARG A 135 -17.72 12.16 11.19
CA ARG A 135 -17.24 13.43 11.71
C ARG A 135 -18.28 14.55 11.68
N LYS A 136 -19.15 14.55 10.67
CA LYS A 136 -20.21 15.56 10.51
C LYS A 136 -21.39 15.31 11.46
N PHE A 137 -21.85 14.06 11.55
CA PHE A 137 -23.08 13.70 12.25
C PHE A 137 -22.84 13.12 13.66
N LEU A 138 -21.69 12.50 13.89
CA LEU A 138 -21.31 11.80 15.14
C LEU A 138 -19.91 12.24 15.61
N PRO A 139 -19.68 13.54 15.88
CA PRO A 139 -18.35 14.08 16.18
C PRO A 139 -17.69 13.41 17.41
N GLY A 140 -18.48 13.00 18.41
CA GLY A 140 -17.99 12.28 19.59
C GLY A 140 -17.40 10.90 19.22
N VAL A 141 -18.08 10.14 18.34
CA VAL A 141 -17.59 8.86 17.85
C VAL A 141 -16.33 9.03 17.02
N ALA A 142 -16.32 9.98 16.10
CA ALA A 142 -15.15 10.27 15.27
C ALA A 142 -13.94 10.70 16.11
N PHE A 143 -14.16 11.48 17.17
CA PHE A 143 -13.11 11.86 18.12
C PHE A 143 -12.58 10.63 18.88
N TRP A 144 -13.47 9.78 19.40
CA TRP A 144 -13.10 8.55 20.08
C TRP A 144 -12.27 7.64 19.19
N VAL A 145 -12.73 7.38 17.95
CA VAL A 145 -12.02 6.59 16.93
C VAL A 145 -10.64 7.18 16.65
N SER A 146 -10.54 8.49 16.48
CA SER A 146 -9.27 9.16 16.19
C SER A 146 -8.28 9.06 17.36
N LYS A 147 -8.75 9.05 18.59
CA LYS A 147 -7.94 8.89 19.81
C LYS A 147 -7.43 7.45 19.97
N HIS A 148 -8.23 6.45 19.57
CA HIS A 148 -7.90 5.03 19.72
C HIS A 148 -7.32 4.41 18.45
N SER A 149 -6.49 5.13 17.72
CA SER A 149 -5.86 4.67 16.48
C SER A 149 -4.99 3.43 16.63
N GLN A 150 -4.57 3.08 17.85
CA GLN A 150 -3.88 1.83 18.16
C GLN A 150 -4.71 0.59 17.79
N ILE A 151 -6.03 0.69 17.79
CA ILE A 151 -6.93 -0.38 17.34
C ILE A 151 -6.65 -0.73 15.87
N SER A 152 -6.40 0.28 15.02
CA SER A 152 -6.03 0.06 13.61
C SER A 152 -4.71 -0.73 13.48
N PHE A 153 -3.75 -0.52 14.38
CA PHE A 153 -2.51 -1.27 14.42
C PHE A 153 -2.75 -2.75 14.77
N TYR A 154 -3.59 -3.04 15.78
CA TYR A 154 -3.94 -4.42 16.11
C TYR A 154 -4.71 -5.11 14.98
N MET A 155 -5.65 -4.41 14.33
CA MET A 155 -6.33 -4.93 13.13
C MET A 155 -5.36 -5.22 11.99
N TRP A 156 -4.31 -4.40 11.83
CA TRP A 156 -3.25 -4.66 10.87
C TRP A 156 -2.46 -5.93 11.21
N LEU A 157 -2.07 -6.14 12.47
CA LEU A 157 -1.40 -7.37 12.91
C LEU A 157 -2.26 -8.62 12.64
N VAL A 158 -3.54 -8.57 12.97
CA VAL A 158 -4.49 -9.65 12.68
C VAL A 158 -4.57 -9.89 11.18
N SER A 159 -4.66 -8.82 10.37
CA SER A 159 -4.69 -8.92 8.91
C SER A 159 -3.44 -9.56 8.34
N LEU A 160 -2.25 -9.26 8.90
CA LEU A 160 -1.00 -9.88 8.50
C LEU A 160 -1.00 -11.39 8.74
N VAL A 161 -1.48 -11.85 9.90
CA VAL A 161 -1.59 -13.28 10.19
C VAL A 161 -2.47 -14.00 9.16
N PHE A 162 -3.64 -13.44 8.85
CA PHE A 162 -4.54 -14.00 7.83
C PHE A 162 -3.94 -14.02 6.43
N VAL A 163 -3.31 -12.91 6.04
CA VAL A 163 -2.74 -12.75 4.69
C VAL A 163 -1.53 -13.65 4.50
N ILE A 164 -0.59 -13.64 5.45
CA ILE A 164 0.61 -14.50 5.40
C ILE A 164 0.20 -15.97 5.48
N GLY A 165 -0.67 -16.33 6.43
CA GLY A 165 -1.15 -17.70 6.58
C GLY A 165 -1.82 -18.22 5.30
N ARG A 166 -2.65 -17.42 4.65
CA ARG A 166 -3.29 -17.80 3.39
C ARG A 166 -2.30 -17.95 2.24
N THR A 167 -1.31 -17.04 2.13
CA THR A 167 -0.26 -17.15 1.11
C THR A 167 0.60 -18.40 1.36
N THR A 168 0.97 -18.66 2.61
CA THR A 168 1.76 -19.85 2.98
C THR A 168 1.00 -21.14 2.70
N ALA A 169 -0.27 -21.22 3.09
CA ALA A 169 -1.12 -22.39 2.79
C ALA A 169 -1.21 -22.63 1.28
N PHE A 170 -1.40 -21.55 0.49
CA PHE A 170 -1.45 -21.64 -0.94
C PHE A 170 -0.13 -22.18 -1.55
N ILE A 171 1.03 -21.73 -1.04
CA ILE A 171 2.35 -22.22 -1.49
C ILE A 171 2.53 -23.70 -1.17
N ILE A 172 2.13 -24.14 0.04
CA ILE A 172 2.25 -25.55 0.48
C ILE A 172 1.35 -26.46 -0.37
N ASP A 173 0.16 -25.99 -0.75
CA ASP A 173 -0.81 -26.76 -1.56
C ASP A 173 -0.45 -26.81 -3.05
N LEU A 174 0.57 -26.06 -3.51
CA LEU A 174 1.06 -26.11 -4.87
C LEU A 174 1.85 -27.42 -5.14
N GLU A 175 1.22 -28.36 -5.83
CA GLU A 175 1.85 -29.66 -6.20
C GLU A 175 3.10 -29.49 -7.11
N ASN A 176 3.19 -28.37 -7.84
CA ASN A 176 4.29 -28.05 -8.76
C ASN A 176 4.89 -26.67 -8.43
N ALA A 177 5.26 -26.46 -7.18
CA ALA A 177 5.97 -25.23 -6.78
C ALA A 177 7.31 -25.15 -7.52
N GLU A 178 7.55 -24.06 -8.25
CA GLU A 178 8.87 -23.74 -8.80
C GLU A 178 9.59 -22.81 -7.81
N PRO A 179 10.50 -23.33 -6.98
CA PRO A 179 11.18 -22.54 -5.95
C PRO A 179 11.87 -21.29 -6.50
N TRP A 180 12.30 -21.33 -7.75
CA TRP A 180 12.95 -20.21 -8.42
C TRP A 180 12.02 -19.03 -8.67
N THR A 181 10.77 -19.28 -9.05
CA THR A 181 9.75 -18.23 -9.24
C THR A 181 9.43 -17.55 -7.92
N GLU A 182 9.31 -18.31 -6.83
CA GLU A 182 9.04 -17.77 -5.50
C GLU A 182 10.19 -16.90 -4.99
N ILE A 183 11.44 -17.39 -5.13
CA ILE A 183 12.65 -16.65 -4.79
C ILE A 183 12.74 -15.37 -5.63
N ALA A 184 12.49 -15.46 -6.94
CA ALA A 184 12.53 -14.33 -7.85
C ALA A 184 11.49 -13.26 -7.47
N LEU A 185 10.25 -13.64 -7.11
CA LEU A 185 9.21 -12.75 -6.62
C LEU A 185 9.64 -12.03 -5.34
N GLY A 186 10.28 -12.76 -4.41
CA GLY A 186 10.82 -12.20 -3.17
C GLY A 186 11.94 -11.19 -3.41
N LEU A 187 12.87 -11.48 -4.31
CA LEU A 187 14.00 -10.61 -4.67
C LEU A 187 13.53 -9.38 -5.45
N VAL A 188 12.61 -9.53 -6.39
CA VAL A 188 12.04 -8.40 -7.13
C VAL A 188 11.28 -7.46 -6.18
N ALA A 189 10.53 -8.01 -5.23
CA ALA A 189 9.89 -7.20 -4.19
C ALA A 189 10.90 -6.40 -3.37
N MET A 190 12.07 -6.98 -3.04
CA MET A 190 13.17 -6.28 -2.37
C MET A 190 13.68 -5.10 -3.18
N VAL A 191 14.02 -5.35 -4.45
CA VAL A 191 14.54 -4.29 -5.35
C VAL A 191 13.52 -3.18 -5.49
N ILE A 192 12.25 -3.50 -5.73
CA ILE A 192 11.17 -2.53 -5.86
C ILE A 192 11.01 -1.73 -4.56
N CYS A 193 11.09 -2.36 -3.40
CA CYS A 193 11.02 -1.70 -2.10
C CYS A 193 12.14 -0.65 -1.96
N VAL A 194 13.38 -1.04 -2.18
CA VAL A 194 14.55 -0.14 -2.08
C VAL A 194 14.43 1.01 -3.07
N VAL A 195 14.07 0.72 -4.33
CA VAL A 195 13.88 1.74 -5.37
C VAL A 195 12.79 2.73 -4.98
N GLN A 196 11.63 2.27 -4.51
CA GLN A 196 10.53 3.15 -4.11
C GLN A 196 10.90 4.06 -2.93
N PHE A 197 11.53 3.53 -1.89
CA PHE A 197 12.03 4.36 -0.79
C PHE A 197 13.10 5.34 -1.28
N GLY A 198 14.02 4.91 -2.14
CA GLY A 198 15.09 5.74 -2.71
C GLY A 198 14.56 6.89 -3.56
N VAL A 199 13.72 6.57 -4.55
CA VAL A 199 13.10 7.56 -5.44
C VAL A 199 12.19 8.50 -4.66
N GLY A 200 11.39 7.96 -3.73
CA GLY A 200 10.54 8.78 -2.87
C GLY A 200 11.36 9.79 -2.05
N ARG A 201 12.49 9.38 -1.46
CA ARG A 201 13.40 10.27 -0.73
C ARG A 201 14.05 11.30 -1.66
N MET A 202 14.45 10.89 -2.86
CA MET A 202 15.03 11.82 -3.86
C MET A 202 14.03 12.89 -4.28
N LEU A 203 12.80 12.52 -4.59
CA LEU A 203 11.71 13.45 -4.89
C LEU A 203 11.40 14.35 -3.68
N GLY A 204 11.27 13.76 -2.49
CA GLY A 204 11.00 14.50 -1.26
C GLY A 204 12.06 15.56 -0.95
N ARG A 205 13.35 15.26 -1.18
CA ARG A 205 14.44 16.22 -0.98
C ARG A 205 14.27 17.50 -1.81
N ARG A 206 13.76 17.38 -3.04
CA ARG A 206 13.50 18.55 -3.91
C ARG A 206 12.44 19.50 -3.35
N TYR A 207 11.60 18.99 -2.44
CA TYR A 207 10.52 19.74 -1.78
C TYR A 207 10.75 19.94 -0.29
N GLY A 208 11.99 19.71 0.18
CA GLY A 208 12.40 19.94 1.57
C GLY A 208 11.95 18.89 2.57
N ASP A 209 11.43 17.72 2.13
CA ASP A 209 10.97 16.66 3.03
C ASP A 209 11.26 15.26 2.46
N ALA A 210 12.51 14.84 2.63
CA ALA A 210 12.98 13.54 2.14
C ALA A 210 12.26 12.35 2.83
N ALA A 211 11.95 12.49 4.11
CA ALA A 211 11.30 11.43 4.87
C ALA A 211 9.85 11.26 4.42
N ALA A 212 9.10 12.36 4.22
CA ALA A 212 7.75 12.30 3.68
C ALA A 212 7.69 11.65 2.30
N GLY A 213 8.60 12.04 1.38
CA GLY A 213 8.64 11.43 0.05
C GLY A 213 8.96 9.94 0.10
N GLY A 214 9.97 9.55 0.87
CA GLY A 214 10.40 8.16 1.00
C GLY A 214 9.32 7.26 1.58
N GLN A 215 8.71 7.66 2.69
CA GLN A 215 7.64 6.91 3.33
C GLN A 215 6.35 6.88 2.49
N SER A 216 6.02 8.00 1.83
CA SER A 216 4.83 8.06 0.98
C SER A 216 4.90 7.12 -0.21
N LEU A 217 6.07 6.90 -0.81
CA LEU A 217 6.21 6.02 -1.95
C LEU A 217 6.57 4.59 -1.56
N GLY A 218 7.45 4.41 -0.55
CA GLY A 218 8.01 3.11 -0.17
C GLY A 218 7.12 2.29 0.77
N GLN A 219 6.34 2.94 1.64
CA GLN A 219 5.51 2.22 2.62
C GLN A 219 4.14 1.89 2.04
N LYS A 220 3.98 0.66 1.55
CA LYS A 220 2.78 0.19 0.86
C LYS A 220 1.76 -0.48 1.78
N ASN A 221 0.48 -0.35 1.40
CA ASN A 221 -0.60 -1.15 2.00
C ASN A 221 -0.55 -2.57 1.42
N THR A 222 0.35 -3.36 1.99
CA THR A 222 0.63 -4.72 1.52
C THR A 222 -0.52 -5.68 1.75
N VAL A 223 -1.32 -5.49 2.80
CA VAL A 223 -2.54 -6.30 3.05
C VAL A 223 -3.52 -6.14 1.88
N LEU A 224 -3.73 -4.91 1.42
CA LEU A 224 -4.56 -4.64 0.26
C LEU A 224 -3.91 -5.19 -1.02
N ALA A 225 -2.60 -5.05 -1.19
CA ALA A 225 -1.87 -5.56 -2.35
C ALA A 225 -1.99 -7.09 -2.47
N VAL A 226 -1.77 -7.82 -1.39
CA VAL A 226 -1.93 -9.29 -1.36
C VAL A 226 -3.38 -9.68 -1.65
N TRP A 227 -4.35 -8.99 -1.03
CA TRP A 227 -5.77 -9.25 -1.31
C TRP A 227 -6.12 -9.01 -2.78
N MET A 228 -5.65 -7.93 -3.40
CA MET A 228 -5.88 -7.66 -4.82
C MET A 228 -5.22 -8.72 -5.71
N ALA A 229 -3.97 -9.10 -5.42
CA ALA A 229 -3.27 -10.14 -6.16
C ALA A 229 -4.01 -11.48 -6.11
N GLN A 230 -4.41 -11.93 -4.92
CA GLN A 230 -5.15 -13.19 -4.73
C GLN A 230 -6.57 -13.16 -5.33
N SER A 231 -7.17 -11.98 -5.48
CA SER A 231 -8.56 -11.86 -5.95
C SER A 231 -8.68 -11.66 -7.45
N PHE A 232 -7.68 -11.07 -8.09
CA PHE A 232 -7.78 -10.57 -9.48
C PHE A 232 -6.60 -10.94 -10.38
N LEU A 233 -5.49 -11.42 -9.81
CA LEU A 233 -4.31 -11.89 -10.52
C LEU A 233 -4.10 -13.39 -10.26
N ASN A 234 -3.01 -13.94 -10.78
CA ASN A 234 -2.60 -15.27 -10.36
C ASN A 234 -2.21 -15.24 -8.87
N PRO A 235 -2.76 -16.13 -8.02
CA PRO A 235 -2.46 -16.14 -6.59
C PRO A 235 -0.96 -16.25 -6.24
N ILE A 236 -0.15 -16.90 -7.07
CA ILE A 236 1.32 -17.00 -6.90
C ILE A 236 1.95 -15.60 -6.89
N SER A 237 1.46 -14.67 -7.70
CA SER A 237 1.97 -13.30 -7.73
C SER A 237 1.85 -12.56 -6.40
N SER A 238 0.97 -13.05 -5.48
CA SER A 238 0.82 -12.50 -4.13
C SER A 238 2.04 -12.73 -3.22
N ILE A 239 2.96 -13.61 -3.61
CA ILE A 239 4.22 -13.82 -2.90
C ILE A 239 5.05 -12.52 -2.89
N ALA A 240 5.08 -11.77 -4.00
CA ALA A 240 5.83 -10.53 -4.07
C ALA A 240 5.34 -9.47 -3.04
N PRO A 241 4.07 -9.07 -2.97
CA PRO A 241 3.61 -8.13 -1.95
C PRO A 241 3.67 -8.71 -0.53
N THR A 242 3.64 -10.05 -0.35
CA THR A 242 3.87 -10.68 0.96
C THR A 242 5.33 -10.52 1.38
N ALA A 243 6.29 -10.78 0.51
CA ALA A 243 7.71 -10.54 0.78
C ALA A 243 8.01 -9.05 0.99
N TYR A 244 7.31 -8.15 0.29
CA TYR A 244 7.43 -6.70 0.47
C TYR A 244 7.13 -6.26 1.90
N ILE A 245 6.25 -6.97 2.65
CA ILE A 245 6.00 -6.71 4.07
C ILE A 245 7.31 -6.77 4.87
N VAL A 246 8.10 -7.79 4.62
CA VAL A 246 9.39 -8.00 5.31
C VAL A 246 10.36 -6.87 4.94
N TRP A 247 10.54 -6.61 3.65
CA TRP A 247 11.49 -5.63 3.14
C TRP A 247 11.20 -4.20 3.60
N GLN A 248 9.93 -3.76 3.53
CA GLN A 248 9.57 -2.42 4.01
C GLN A 248 9.79 -2.26 5.52
N ASN A 249 9.60 -3.31 6.31
CA ASN A 249 9.88 -3.28 7.75
C ASN A 249 11.38 -3.23 8.05
N PHE A 250 12.21 -3.95 7.29
CA PHE A 250 13.67 -3.80 7.39
C PHE A 250 14.13 -2.37 7.09
N VAL A 251 13.62 -1.78 5.99
CA VAL A 251 13.95 -0.39 5.63
C VAL A 251 13.50 0.58 6.74
N ASN A 252 12.32 0.39 7.29
CA ASN A 252 11.81 1.23 8.38
C ASN A 252 12.66 1.11 9.64
N SER A 253 12.97 -0.11 10.07
CA SER A 253 13.80 -0.37 11.24
C SER A 253 15.19 0.27 11.09
N TYR A 254 15.79 0.14 9.91
CA TYR A 254 17.07 0.78 9.60
C TYR A 254 17.00 2.31 9.67
N GLN A 255 15.93 2.92 9.11
CA GLN A 255 15.76 4.38 9.14
C GLN A 255 15.55 4.90 10.56
N ILE A 256 14.75 4.21 11.36
CA ILE A 256 14.51 4.57 12.76
C ILE A 256 15.81 4.42 13.57
N TYR A 257 16.50 3.30 13.43
CA TYR A 257 17.80 3.08 14.10
C TYR A 257 18.81 4.19 13.79
N LYS A 258 18.89 4.62 12.52
CA LYS A 258 19.81 5.68 12.11
C LYS A 258 19.54 7.02 12.80
N ILE A 259 18.26 7.35 13.05
CA ILE A 259 17.91 8.59 13.77
C ILE A 259 18.32 8.49 15.22
N TYR A 260 17.97 7.42 15.92
CA TYR A 260 18.34 7.24 17.32
C TYR A 260 19.86 7.34 17.53
N ARG A 261 20.66 6.73 16.64
CA ARG A 261 22.11 6.82 16.71
C ARG A 261 22.69 8.20 16.39
N SER A 262 21.97 9.06 15.72
CA SER A 262 22.42 10.44 15.43
C SER A 262 22.07 11.42 16.56
N GLU A 263 21.28 11.00 17.55
CA GLU A 263 20.91 11.76 18.74
C GLU A 263 21.79 11.42 19.96
N GLU A 264 22.55 10.31 19.90
CA GLU A 264 23.64 9.94 20.82
C GLU A 264 24.96 10.63 20.43
#